data_189ddabb915289e8f8073cd7968f428c
#
_entry.id   189ddabb915289e8f8073cd7968f428c
#
_cell.length_a   1.000
_cell.length_b   1.000
_cell.length_c   1.000
_cell.angle_alpha   90.00
_cell.angle_beta   90.00
_cell.angle_gamma   90.00
#
_symmetry.space_group_name_H-M   'P 1'
#
loop_
_entity.id
_entity.type
_entity.pdbx_description
1 polymer ?
#
loop_
_entity_poly.entity_id
_entity_poly.type
_entity_poly.pdbx_seq_one_letter_code
_entity_poly.pdbx_strand_id
1 'polypeptide(L)'
;MAAITETIDISRSPADVFSYVTDPTHLPEWQESAVSVRRLGEAPLAVGSKVAVTRRLGRREFTSTMQVIELEAPRHWHVHGIDGPVRGDVQGTIEPLDDGERSRLTLSLDFEGHGIGKALVPLVVRPHVRKEMPKDERTLKGILESGAAG
;
A
#
# COMPACT_ATOMS: atom_id res chain seq x y z
N MET A 1 17.78 -4.97 -5.46
CA MET A 1 16.78 -5.36 -6.47
C MET A 1 15.91 -4.17 -6.82
N ALA A 2 15.41 -4.12 -8.05
CA ALA A 2 14.52 -3.04 -8.45
C ALA A 2 13.16 -3.16 -7.75
N ALA A 3 12.52 -2.02 -7.49
CA ALA A 3 11.18 -1.99 -6.95
C ALA A 3 10.19 -2.67 -7.90
N ILE A 4 9.15 -3.27 -7.32
CA ILE A 4 8.04 -3.85 -8.08
C ILE A 4 7.04 -2.72 -8.30
N THR A 5 6.78 -2.39 -9.56
CA THR A 5 5.97 -1.23 -9.92
C THR A 5 4.78 -1.66 -10.77
N GLU A 6 3.60 -1.17 -10.41
CA GLU A 6 2.35 -1.41 -11.13
C GLU A 6 1.59 -0.10 -11.28
N THR A 7 0.94 0.07 -12.41
CA THR A 7 0.17 1.30 -12.72
C THR A 7 -1.24 0.92 -13.14
N ILE A 8 -2.24 1.67 -12.67
CA ILE A 8 -3.65 1.46 -13.03
C ILE A 8 -4.36 2.81 -13.16
N ASP A 9 -5.26 2.90 -14.13
CA ASP A 9 -6.11 4.08 -14.31
C ASP A 9 -7.45 3.85 -13.63
N ILE A 10 -7.89 4.83 -12.87
CA ILE A 10 -9.13 4.76 -12.07
C ILE A 10 -10.02 5.94 -12.42
N SER A 11 -11.29 5.67 -12.67
CA SER A 11 -12.28 6.70 -13.04
C SER A 11 -12.82 7.44 -11.80
N ARG A 12 -11.91 8.01 -11.03
CA ARG A 12 -12.17 8.87 -9.87
C ARG A 12 -11.09 9.94 -9.81
N SER A 13 -11.41 11.06 -9.19
CA SER A 13 -10.47 12.18 -9.04
C SER A 13 -9.25 11.79 -8.21
N PRO A 14 -8.10 12.46 -8.42
CA PRO A 14 -6.93 12.23 -7.56
C PRO A 14 -7.21 12.38 -6.07
N ALA A 15 -8.03 13.35 -5.69
CA ALA A 15 -8.38 13.56 -4.27
C ALA A 15 -9.13 12.35 -3.70
N ASP A 16 -10.08 11.79 -4.45
CA ASP A 16 -10.85 10.62 -4.02
C ASP A 16 -9.95 9.39 -3.90
N VAL A 17 -9.10 9.16 -4.90
CA VAL A 17 -8.17 8.02 -4.89
C VAL A 17 -7.19 8.14 -3.73
N PHE A 18 -6.58 9.30 -3.56
CA PHE A 18 -5.62 9.55 -2.50
C PHE A 18 -6.25 9.34 -1.11
N SER A 19 -7.41 9.93 -0.88
CA SER A 19 -8.12 9.85 0.40
C SER A 19 -8.42 8.40 0.80
N TYR A 20 -8.82 7.57 -0.14
CA TYR A 20 -9.11 6.17 0.12
C TYR A 20 -7.86 5.33 0.31
N VAL A 21 -6.90 5.44 -0.62
CA VAL A 21 -5.73 4.55 -0.64
C VAL A 21 -4.74 4.85 0.48
N THR A 22 -4.70 6.08 0.98
CA THR A 22 -3.82 6.45 2.09
C THR A 22 -4.43 6.21 3.48
N ASP A 23 -5.71 5.88 3.55
CA ASP A 23 -6.31 5.49 4.82
C ASP A 23 -5.96 4.02 5.09
N PRO A 24 -5.10 3.76 6.09
CA PRO A 24 -4.63 2.39 6.32
C PRO A 24 -5.73 1.43 6.76
N THR A 25 -6.84 1.95 7.31
CA THR A 25 -7.97 1.10 7.72
C THR A 25 -8.67 0.44 6.53
N HIS A 26 -8.46 0.95 5.33
CA HIS A 26 -9.02 0.36 4.10
C HIS A 26 -8.15 -0.77 3.52
N LEU A 27 -6.91 -0.95 4.00
CA LEU A 27 -6.00 -1.95 3.42
C LEU A 27 -6.61 -3.36 3.30
N PRO A 28 -7.29 -3.89 4.33
CA PRO A 28 -7.91 -5.21 4.20
C PRO A 28 -9.02 -5.29 3.16
N GLU A 29 -9.55 -4.15 2.73
CA GLU A 29 -10.64 -4.12 1.74
C GLU A 29 -10.14 -4.37 0.32
N TRP A 30 -8.89 -4.00 0.03
CA TRP A 30 -8.37 -4.13 -1.33
C TRP A 30 -7.06 -4.91 -1.45
N GLN A 31 -6.36 -5.17 -0.34
CA GLN A 31 -5.15 -6.01 -0.34
C GLN A 31 -5.45 -7.36 0.28
N GLU A 32 -5.36 -8.40 -0.53
CA GLU A 32 -5.69 -9.76 -0.10
C GLU A 32 -4.88 -10.22 1.11
N SER A 33 -3.57 -9.90 1.15
CA SER A 33 -2.71 -10.33 2.23
C SER A 33 -2.88 -9.55 3.53
N ALA A 34 -3.50 -8.38 3.49
CA ALA A 34 -3.70 -7.55 4.69
C ALA A 34 -4.83 -8.11 5.54
N VAL A 35 -4.49 -8.69 6.68
CA VAL A 35 -5.46 -9.32 7.60
C VAL A 35 -6.06 -8.29 8.54
N SER A 36 -5.22 -7.43 9.12
CA SER A 36 -5.67 -6.41 10.06
C SER A 36 -4.72 -5.23 10.07
N VAL A 37 -5.25 -4.08 10.48
CA VAL A 37 -4.48 -2.83 10.59
C VAL A 37 -4.85 -2.17 11.90
N ARG A 38 -3.84 -1.67 12.62
CA ARG A 38 -4.05 -0.93 13.85
C ARG A 38 -3.22 0.36 13.82
N ARG A 39 -3.89 1.49 13.93
CA ARG A 39 -3.19 2.76 14.07
C ARG A 39 -2.55 2.86 15.44
N LEU A 40 -1.32 3.35 15.49
CA LEU A 40 -0.59 3.56 16.73
C LEU A 40 -0.66 5.04 17.09
N GLY A 41 -1.73 5.42 17.77
CA GLY A 41 -2.02 6.79 18.16
C GLY A 41 -3.37 7.27 17.66
N GLU A 42 -3.86 8.36 18.23
CA GLU A 42 -5.19 8.92 17.93
C GLU A 42 -5.13 10.15 17.03
N ALA A 43 -3.93 10.71 16.82
CA ALA A 43 -3.78 11.88 15.96
C ALA A 43 -4.12 11.56 14.49
N PRO A 44 -4.58 12.56 13.71
CA PRO A 44 -4.75 12.37 12.28
C PRO A 44 -3.48 11.90 11.61
N LEU A 45 -3.63 11.12 10.53
CA LEU A 45 -2.49 10.58 9.80
C LEU A 45 -1.64 11.73 9.23
N ALA A 46 -0.34 11.66 9.50
CA ALA A 46 0.61 12.68 9.09
C ALA A 46 2.01 12.05 8.99
N VAL A 47 2.97 12.80 8.48
CA VAL A 47 4.37 12.36 8.48
C VAL A 47 4.78 12.02 9.91
N GLY A 48 5.39 10.85 10.08
CA GLY A 48 5.77 10.31 11.37
C GLY A 48 4.74 9.38 12.01
N SER A 49 3.51 9.36 11.54
CA SER A 49 2.48 8.44 12.03
C SER A 49 2.90 6.99 11.81
N LYS A 50 2.53 6.12 12.75
CA LYS A 50 2.85 4.70 12.72
C LYS A 50 1.59 3.86 12.67
N VAL A 51 1.66 2.75 11.95
CA VAL A 51 0.56 1.83 11.77
C VAL A 51 1.09 0.41 11.82
N ALA A 52 0.46 -0.46 12.62
CA ALA A 52 0.80 -1.88 12.64
C ALA A 52 -0.07 -2.61 11.62
N VAL A 53 0.56 -3.30 10.69
CA VAL A 53 -0.12 -4.06 9.63
C VAL A 53 0.21 -5.54 9.80
N THR A 54 -0.81 -6.38 9.90
CA THR A 54 -0.66 -7.83 9.94
C THR A 54 -0.99 -8.39 8.56
N ARG A 55 -0.06 -9.13 7.99
CA ARG A 55 -0.22 -9.75 6.68
C ARG A 55 -0.09 -11.25 6.79
N ARG A 56 -0.84 -11.94 5.94
CA ARG A 56 -0.77 -13.40 5.80
C ARG A 56 -0.09 -13.75 4.48
N LEU A 57 0.98 -14.53 4.57
CA LEU A 57 1.70 -15.09 3.43
C LEU A 57 1.72 -16.60 3.60
N GLY A 58 0.91 -17.30 2.81
CA GLY A 58 0.70 -18.73 2.99
C GLY A 58 0.00 -19.02 4.32
N ARG A 59 0.66 -19.79 5.19
CA ARG A 59 0.12 -20.13 6.52
C ARG A 59 0.66 -19.25 7.65
N ARG A 60 1.54 -18.31 7.33
CA ARG A 60 2.17 -17.46 8.34
C ARG A 60 1.60 -16.06 8.32
N GLU A 61 1.46 -15.49 9.51
CA GLU A 61 1.11 -14.10 9.68
C GLU A 61 2.31 -13.33 10.19
N PHE A 62 2.51 -12.14 9.63
CA PHE A 62 3.59 -11.22 10.01
C PHE A 62 2.98 -9.88 10.36
N THR A 63 3.38 -9.34 11.49
CA THR A 63 3.01 -7.98 11.86
C THR A 63 4.24 -7.09 11.76
N SER A 64 4.11 -5.97 11.06
CA SER A 64 5.17 -4.98 10.98
C SER A 64 4.61 -3.59 11.22
N THR A 65 5.47 -2.71 11.75
CA THR A 65 5.11 -1.32 11.95
C THR A 65 5.56 -0.52 10.74
N MET A 66 4.62 0.20 10.15
CA MET A 66 4.88 1.09 9.01
C MET A 66 4.86 2.53 9.51
N GLN A 67 5.77 3.34 9.01
CA GLN A 67 5.84 4.75 9.35
C GLN A 67 5.66 5.60 8.10
N VAL A 68 4.84 6.64 8.22
CA VAL A 68 4.63 7.59 7.12
C VAL A 68 5.84 8.50 7.00
N ILE A 69 6.49 8.48 5.84
CA ILE A 69 7.68 9.27 5.54
C ILE A 69 7.30 10.54 4.79
N GLU A 70 6.39 10.43 3.83
CA GLU A 70 5.87 11.55 3.07
C GLU A 70 4.37 11.40 2.88
N LEU A 71 3.67 12.53 2.86
CA LEU A 71 2.22 12.56 2.65
C LEU A 71 1.87 13.88 1.97
N GLU A 72 1.82 13.87 0.64
CA GLU A 72 1.54 15.05 -0.19
C GLU A 72 0.24 14.87 -0.96
N ALA A 73 -0.87 15.24 -0.36
CA ALA A 73 -2.18 15.13 -0.99
C ALA A 73 -2.30 16.08 -2.18
N PRO A 74 -2.88 15.67 -3.28
CA PRO A 74 -3.42 14.34 -3.58
C PRO A 74 -2.48 13.52 -4.48
N ARG A 75 -1.19 13.72 -4.44
CA ARG A 75 -0.25 13.24 -5.47
C ARG A 75 0.71 12.16 -5.05
N HIS A 76 1.19 12.18 -3.82
CA HIS A 76 2.28 11.29 -3.45
C HIS A 76 2.25 10.92 -1.97
N TRP A 77 2.63 9.67 -1.68
CA TRP A 77 2.90 9.22 -0.32
C TRP A 77 4.04 8.22 -0.31
N HIS A 78 4.71 8.12 0.83
CA HIS A 78 5.79 7.17 1.05
C HIS A 78 5.67 6.63 2.48
N VAL A 79 5.64 5.32 2.59
CA VAL A 79 5.52 4.60 3.86
C VAL A 79 6.61 3.56 3.93
N HIS A 80 7.23 3.40 5.08
CA HIS A 80 8.36 2.49 5.25
C HIS A 80 8.21 1.64 6.51
N GLY A 81 8.51 0.34 6.38
CA GLY A 81 8.54 -0.58 7.51
C GLY A 81 9.76 -0.36 8.40
N ILE A 82 9.55 -0.27 9.71
CA ILE A 82 10.61 0.06 10.66
C ILE A 82 10.97 -1.09 11.60
N ASP A 83 10.26 -2.21 11.54
CA ASP A 83 10.55 -3.38 12.36
C ASP A 83 10.17 -4.68 11.64
N GLY A 84 10.48 -5.79 12.27
CA GLY A 84 10.18 -7.11 11.74
C GLY A 84 11.23 -7.62 10.74
N PRO A 85 11.11 -8.90 10.34
CA PRO A 85 12.07 -9.52 9.41
C PRO A 85 11.89 -9.06 7.97
N VAL A 86 10.69 -8.64 7.58
CA VAL A 86 10.38 -8.13 6.25
C VAL A 86 9.90 -6.69 6.37
N ARG A 87 10.67 -5.76 5.82
CA ARG A 87 10.36 -4.34 5.88
C ARG A 87 10.04 -3.83 4.50
N GLY A 88 8.76 -3.49 4.29
CA GLY A 88 8.30 -2.95 3.02
C GLY A 88 8.60 -1.47 2.88
N ASP A 89 8.84 -1.04 1.66
CA ASP A 89 8.95 0.37 1.29
C ASP A 89 7.93 0.62 0.21
N VAL A 90 6.95 1.46 0.48
CA VAL A 90 5.81 1.70 -0.40
C VAL A 90 5.76 3.15 -0.81
N GLN A 91 5.79 3.39 -2.11
CA GLN A 91 5.56 4.72 -2.66
C GLN A 91 4.38 4.67 -3.61
N GLY A 92 3.52 5.67 -3.50
CA GLY A 92 2.40 5.83 -4.41
C GLY A 92 2.41 7.20 -5.05
N THR A 93 2.09 7.26 -6.33
CA THR A 93 2.01 8.50 -7.08
C THR A 93 0.70 8.52 -7.84
N ILE A 94 -0.01 9.64 -7.82
CA ILE A 94 -1.27 9.82 -8.51
C ILE A 94 -1.13 10.98 -9.49
N GLU A 95 -1.38 10.69 -10.76
CA GLU A 95 -1.39 11.70 -11.82
C GLU A 95 -2.83 11.96 -12.26
N PRO A 96 -3.23 13.24 -12.40
CA PRO A 96 -4.57 13.54 -12.92
C PRO A 96 -4.67 13.20 -14.40
N LEU A 97 -5.82 12.66 -14.81
CA LEU A 97 -6.20 12.41 -16.18
C LEU A 97 -7.52 13.13 -16.46
N ASP A 98 -7.74 13.51 -17.72
CA ASP A 98 -9.01 14.13 -18.16
C ASP A 98 -9.43 15.30 -17.27
N ASP A 99 -8.53 16.25 -17.09
CA ASP A 99 -8.73 17.46 -16.27
C ASP A 99 -9.09 17.13 -14.80
N GLY A 100 -8.57 16.01 -14.30
CA GLY A 100 -8.76 15.61 -12.90
C GLY A 100 -10.01 14.78 -12.64
N GLU A 101 -10.72 14.36 -13.66
CA GLU A 101 -11.87 13.46 -13.50
C GLU A 101 -11.45 12.02 -13.30
N ARG A 102 -10.25 11.67 -13.79
CA ARG A 102 -9.67 10.34 -13.67
C ARG A 102 -8.27 10.44 -13.10
N SER A 103 -7.75 9.32 -12.65
CA SER A 103 -6.44 9.26 -12.02
C SER A 103 -5.61 8.10 -12.56
N ARG A 104 -4.30 8.30 -12.65
CA ARG A 104 -3.35 7.21 -12.86
C ARG A 104 -2.58 6.99 -11.57
N LEU A 105 -2.80 5.83 -10.97
CA LEU A 105 -2.13 5.42 -9.75
C LEU A 105 -0.94 4.53 -10.09
N THR A 106 0.24 4.90 -9.61
CA THR A 106 1.44 4.06 -9.71
C THR A 106 1.88 3.70 -8.31
N LEU A 107 1.95 2.38 -8.04
CA LEU A 107 2.46 1.85 -6.78
C LEU A 107 3.83 1.23 -7.03
N SER A 108 4.78 1.56 -6.16
CA SER A 108 6.13 1.03 -6.22
C SER A 108 6.47 0.43 -4.86
N LEU A 109 6.76 -0.88 -4.85
CA LEU A 109 7.05 -1.63 -3.63
C LEU A 109 8.44 -2.21 -3.69
N ASP A 110 9.19 -1.99 -2.62
CA ASP A 110 10.48 -2.66 -2.42
C ASP A 110 10.49 -3.25 -1.01
N PHE A 111 11.45 -4.14 -0.75
CA PHE A 111 11.50 -4.87 0.51
C PHE A 111 12.93 -5.02 0.98
N GLU A 112 13.10 -4.89 2.29
CA GLU A 112 14.38 -5.11 2.96
C GLU A 112 14.22 -6.27 3.95
N GLY A 113 15.12 -7.24 3.86
CA GLY A 113 15.12 -8.41 4.75
C GLY A 113 16.09 -8.23 5.90
N HIS A 114 15.63 -8.59 7.10
CA HIS A 114 16.43 -8.61 8.32
C HIS A 114 16.36 -10.00 8.94
N GLY A 115 17.51 -10.57 9.32
CA GLY A 115 17.54 -11.93 9.86
C GLY A 115 17.04 -12.94 8.82
N ILE A 116 16.01 -13.72 9.18
CA ILE A 116 15.40 -14.68 8.26
C ILE A 116 14.76 -14.00 7.06
N GLY A 117 14.41 -12.72 7.18
CA GLY A 117 13.85 -11.93 6.09
C GLY A 117 14.77 -11.82 4.90
N LYS A 118 16.09 -11.96 5.09
CA LYS A 118 17.04 -11.95 3.98
C LYS A 118 16.78 -13.08 2.99
N ALA A 119 16.29 -14.22 3.46
CA ALA A 119 15.88 -15.33 2.60
C ALA A 119 14.41 -15.22 2.19
N LEU A 120 13.53 -14.76 3.07
CA LEU A 120 12.10 -14.66 2.80
C LEU A 120 11.79 -13.65 1.71
N VAL A 121 12.48 -12.50 1.68
CA VAL A 121 12.20 -11.46 0.70
C VAL A 121 12.36 -11.98 -0.74
N PRO A 122 13.53 -12.50 -1.17
CA PRO A 122 13.67 -12.96 -2.56
C PRO A 122 12.89 -14.23 -2.88
N LEU A 123 12.73 -15.13 -1.91
CA LEU A 123 12.17 -16.47 -2.18
C LEU A 123 10.64 -16.52 -2.02
N VAL A 124 10.07 -15.70 -1.14
CA VAL A 124 8.65 -15.77 -0.79
C VAL A 124 7.93 -14.46 -1.07
N VAL A 125 8.43 -13.36 -0.51
CA VAL A 125 7.73 -12.07 -0.52
C VAL A 125 7.62 -11.49 -1.92
N ARG A 126 8.74 -11.33 -2.61
CA ARG A 126 8.75 -10.70 -3.93
C ARG A 126 7.94 -11.46 -4.97
N PRO A 127 8.06 -12.80 -5.09
CA PRO A 127 7.21 -13.55 -6.02
C PRO A 127 5.72 -13.42 -5.70
N HIS A 128 5.36 -13.44 -4.41
CA HIS A 128 3.98 -13.28 -3.97
C HIS A 128 3.42 -11.90 -4.33
N VAL A 129 4.18 -10.85 -4.05
CA VAL A 129 3.78 -9.47 -4.33
C VAL A 129 3.61 -9.23 -5.84
N ARG A 130 4.52 -9.74 -6.66
CA ARG A 130 4.40 -9.62 -8.12
C ARG A 130 3.10 -10.22 -8.65
N LYS A 131 2.64 -11.29 -8.02
CA LYS A 131 1.40 -11.97 -8.40
C LYS A 131 0.17 -11.25 -7.85
N GLU A 132 0.26 -10.75 -6.61
CA GLU A 132 -0.85 -10.14 -5.90
C GLU A 132 -1.14 -8.69 -6.33
N MET A 133 -0.10 -7.88 -6.57
CA MET A 133 -0.28 -6.45 -6.86
C MET A 133 -1.28 -6.14 -7.97
N PRO A 134 -1.23 -6.79 -9.15
CA PRO A 134 -2.21 -6.48 -10.20
C PRO A 134 -3.64 -6.81 -9.77
N LYS A 135 -3.82 -7.85 -8.98
CA LYS A 135 -5.14 -8.24 -8.47
C LYS A 135 -5.66 -7.22 -7.46
N ASP A 136 -4.79 -6.80 -6.55
CA ASP A 136 -5.13 -5.81 -5.53
C ASP A 136 -5.50 -4.48 -6.16
N GLU A 137 -4.76 -4.05 -7.17
CA GLU A 137 -5.07 -2.82 -7.89
C GLU A 137 -6.41 -2.90 -8.62
N ARG A 138 -6.74 -4.04 -9.20
CA ARG A 138 -8.05 -4.23 -9.83
C ARG A 138 -9.18 -4.20 -8.79
N THR A 139 -8.95 -4.77 -7.62
CA THR A 139 -9.92 -4.70 -6.52
C THR A 139 -10.13 -3.27 -6.07
N LEU A 140 -9.04 -2.52 -5.89
CA LEU A 140 -9.08 -1.10 -5.54
C LEU A 140 -9.87 -0.30 -6.58
N LYS A 141 -9.58 -0.50 -7.85
CA LYS A 141 -10.27 0.16 -8.96
C LYS A 141 -11.77 -0.13 -8.90
N GLY A 142 -12.15 -1.39 -8.71
CA GLY A 142 -13.54 -1.79 -8.62
C GLY A 142 -14.28 -1.11 -7.47
N ILE A 143 -13.66 -1.02 -6.30
CA ILE A 143 -14.23 -0.36 -5.13
C ILE A 143 -14.45 1.14 -5.41
N LEU A 144 -13.43 1.81 -5.91
CA LEU A 144 -13.49 3.25 -6.16
C LEU A 144 -14.49 3.61 -7.27
N GLU A 145 -14.50 2.84 -8.35
CA GLU A 145 -15.39 3.12 -9.48
C GLU A 145 -16.84 2.75 -9.21
N SER A 146 -17.10 1.85 -8.26
CA SER A 146 -18.47 1.50 -7.87
C SER A 146 -19.12 2.54 -6.94
N GLY A 147 -18.33 3.47 -6.42
CA GLY A 147 -18.80 4.42 -5.43
C GLY A 147 -18.91 3.86 -4.02
N ALA A 148 -18.49 2.60 -3.79
CA ALA A 148 -18.54 1.97 -2.48
C ALA A 148 -17.64 2.65 -1.46
N ALA A 149 -16.64 3.38 -1.92
CA ALA A 149 -15.68 4.11 -1.08
C ALA A 149 -16.13 5.53 -0.76
N GLY A 150 -17.16 6.00 -1.43
CA GLY A 150 -17.66 7.39 -1.30
C GLY A 150 -18.59 7.64 -0.21
#